data_354dbff546380377361ebdeb63f151db
#
_entry.id   354dbff546380377361ebdeb63f151db
#
_cell.length_a   1.000
_cell.length_b   1.000
_cell.length_c   1.000
_cell.angle_alpha   90.00
_cell.angle_beta   90.00
_cell.angle_gamma   90.00
#
_symmetry.space_group_name_H-M   'P 1'
#
loop_
_entity.id
_entity.type
_entity.pdbx_description
1 polymer ?
#
loop_
_entity_poly.entity_id
_entity_poly.type
_entity_poly.pdbx_seq_one_letter_code
_entity_poly.pdbx_strand_id
1 'polypeptide(L)'
;IEYICTDDIINGSTEEFDSTVRRVIFVVPEGRSSLSYLAESYKTDKTAVSFFRLVKKMIENEMDGCDISVMIVTHSAFNVTGCDSIDPFGSDVIGMALSVRKEISNWQITCFDTDTFTEDTVRAMEAINRYSSGASALYAFRNGEVYIRKLEKTDVPDKSSIAPFNEESVVLIIGGGSGIGALTAANSDDR
;
A
#
# COMPACT_ATOMS: atom_id res chain seq x y z
N ILE A 1 13.78 15.13 -15.51
CA ILE A 1 13.34 14.42 -14.29
C ILE A 1 13.43 15.44 -13.17
N GLU A 2 12.32 15.74 -12.55
CA GLU A 2 12.24 16.62 -11.39
C GLU A 2 12.15 15.75 -10.12
N TYR A 3 12.95 16.10 -9.12
CA TYR A 3 12.94 15.42 -7.82
C TYR A 3 12.33 16.40 -6.81
N ILE A 4 11.27 15.95 -6.13
CA ILE A 4 10.60 16.72 -5.08
C ILE A 4 10.80 16.02 -3.76
N CYS A 5 11.32 16.75 -2.76
CA CYS A 5 11.45 16.22 -1.41
C CYS A 5 10.08 16.09 -0.73
N THR A 6 9.88 15.03 0.05
CA THR A 6 8.63 14.86 0.81
C THR A 6 8.40 15.99 1.82
N ASP A 7 9.46 16.57 2.37
CA ASP A 7 9.36 17.70 3.29
C ASP A 7 8.83 18.97 2.59
N ASP A 8 9.18 19.18 1.34
CA ASP A 8 8.65 20.30 0.54
C ASP A 8 7.16 20.13 0.28
N ILE A 9 6.70 18.90 0.02
CA ILE A 9 5.28 18.58 -0.12
C ILE A 9 4.54 18.80 1.21
N ILE A 10 5.12 18.35 2.34
CA ILE A 10 4.52 18.49 3.67
C ILE A 10 4.39 19.96 4.05
N ASN A 11 5.40 20.76 3.78
CA ASN A 11 5.44 22.18 4.15
C ASN A 11 4.69 23.09 3.16
N GLY A 12 4.19 22.54 2.04
CA GLY A 12 3.48 23.30 1.03
C GLY A 12 4.38 24.22 0.22
N SER A 13 5.70 23.98 0.23
CA SER A 13 6.71 24.79 -0.46
C SER A 13 6.97 24.34 -1.90
N THR A 14 6.27 23.31 -2.38
CA THR A 14 6.36 22.90 -3.78
C THR A 14 5.76 23.96 -4.69
N GLU A 15 6.53 24.41 -5.65
CA GLU A 15 6.09 25.20 -6.79
C GLU A 15 5.02 24.45 -7.59
N GLU A 16 4.36 25.13 -8.52
CA GLU A 16 3.34 24.50 -9.36
C GLU A 16 3.93 23.31 -10.13
N PHE A 17 3.20 22.17 -10.12
CA PHE A 17 3.57 21.05 -10.97
C PHE A 17 3.48 21.47 -12.44
N ASP A 18 4.51 21.16 -13.20
CA ASP A 18 4.47 21.33 -14.64
C ASP A 18 3.33 20.45 -15.21
N SER A 19 2.40 21.07 -15.92
CA SER A 19 1.28 20.41 -16.58
C SER A 19 1.72 19.36 -17.63
N THR A 20 3.01 19.29 -17.95
CA THR A 20 3.60 18.28 -18.84
C THR A 20 3.96 16.97 -18.14
N VAL A 21 3.90 16.91 -16.81
CA VAL A 21 4.16 15.68 -16.05
C VAL A 21 3.18 14.59 -16.45
N ARG A 22 3.68 13.43 -16.84
CA ARG A 22 2.90 12.25 -17.21
C ARG A 22 3.27 11.02 -16.40
N ARG A 23 4.33 11.12 -15.59
CA ARG A 23 4.78 10.03 -14.74
C ARG A 23 5.23 10.56 -13.39
N VAL A 24 4.74 9.91 -12.35
CA VAL A 24 5.11 10.17 -10.95
C VAL A 24 5.60 8.86 -10.34
N ILE A 25 6.75 8.90 -9.68
CA ILE A 25 7.25 7.78 -8.88
C ILE A 25 7.36 8.29 -7.44
N PHE A 26 6.54 7.72 -6.57
CA PHE A 26 6.56 8.00 -5.14
C PHE A 26 7.30 6.88 -4.42
N VAL A 27 8.49 7.18 -3.91
CA VAL A 27 9.31 6.19 -3.19
C VAL A 27 9.08 6.37 -1.70
N VAL A 28 8.60 5.31 -1.06
CA VAL A 28 8.44 5.25 0.39
C VAL A 28 9.82 5.03 1.01
N PRO A 29 10.25 5.84 1.99
CA PRO A 29 11.51 5.62 2.69
C PRO A 29 11.53 4.25 3.38
N GLU A 30 12.70 3.65 3.48
CA GLU A 30 12.87 2.43 4.28
C GLU A 30 12.63 2.73 5.76
N GLY A 31 11.78 1.92 6.40
CA GLY A 31 11.58 1.94 7.84
C GLY A 31 12.73 1.22 8.56
N ARG A 32 12.90 1.53 9.85
CA ARG A 32 13.81 0.76 10.72
C ARG A 32 12.97 -0.22 11.55
N SER A 33 13.18 -1.50 11.34
CA SER A 33 12.36 -2.60 11.85
C SER A 33 12.47 -2.90 13.35
N SER A 34 12.82 -1.94 14.22
CA SER A 34 12.76 -2.16 15.66
C SER A 34 11.42 -1.74 16.25
N LEU A 35 10.85 -2.57 17.14
CA LEU A 35 9.57 -2.28 17.84
C LEU A 35 9.59 -0.93 18.59
N SER A 36 10.75 -0.53 19.13
CA SER A 36 10.93 0.79 19.75
C SER A 36 10.82 1.92 18.73
N TYR A 37 11.31 1.69 17.53
CA TYR A 37 11.22 2.64 16.43
C TYR A 37 9.81 2.76 15.88
N LEU A 38 9.05 1.67 15.81
CA LEU A 38 7.65 1.71 15.38
C LEU A 38 6.79 2.62 16.28
N ALA A 39 7.03 2.61 17.60
CA ALA A 39 6.30 3.49 18.53
C ALA A 39 6.69 4.97 18.37
N GLU A 40 7.90 5.27 17.93
CA GLU A 40 8.42 6.61 17.75
C GLU A 40 8.17 7.13 16.32
N SER A 41 8.33 6.27 15.31
CA SER A 41 8.07 6.61 13.91
C SER A 41 6.59 6.82 13.62
N TYR A 42 5.68 6.13 14.33
CA TYR A 42 4.24 6.36 14.19
C TYR A 42 3.83 7.79 14.54
N LYS A 43 4.62 8.46 15.40
CA LYS A 43 4.41 9.89 15.72
C LYS A 43 5.02 10.84 14.68
N THR A 44 6.00 10.37 13.92
CA THR A 44 6.80 11.18 12.99
C THR A 44 6.61 10.79 11.53
N ASP A 45 6.05 9.60 11.28
CA ASP A 45 5.77 9.15 9.92
C ASP A 45 4.66 10.00 9.29
N LYS A 46 5.05 10.73 8.27
CA LYS A 46 4.15 11.57 7.48
C LYS A 46 4.02 11.09 6.04
N THR A 47 4.45 9.87 5.75
CA THR A 47 4.54 9.36 4.37
C THR A 47 3.17 9.31 3.70
N ALA A 48 2.15 8.78 4.37
CA ALA A 48 0.78 8.82 3.85
C ALA A 48 0.25 10.25 3.72
N VAL A 49 0.60 11.14 4.66
CA VAL A 49 0.23 12.56 4.58
C VAL A 49 0.92 13.23 3.40
N SER A 50 2.19 12.90 3.13
CA SER A 50 2.93 13.43 1.97
C SER A 50 2.29 12.98 0.66
N PHE A 51 1.94 11.69 0.56
CA PHE A 51 1.26 11.17 -0.62
C PHE A 51 -0.14 11.81 -0.79
N PHE A 52 -0.90 11.96 0.29
CA PHE A 52 -2.18 12.67 0.24
C PHE A 52 -2.04 14.09 -0.28
N ARG A 53 -1.06 14.84 0.22
CA ARG A 53 -0.79 16.21 -0.23
C ARG A 53 -0.33 16.28 -1.67
N LEU A 54 0.49 15.31 -2.11
CA LEU A 54 0.89 15.17 -3.51
C LEU A 54 -0.35 15.01 -4.40
N VAL A 55 -1.22 14.05 -4.08
CA VAL A 55 -2.48 13.82 -4.82
C VAL A 55 -3.34 15.07 -4.85
N LYS A 56 -3.52 15.71 -3.69
CA LYS A 56 -4.30 16.95 -3.58
C LYS A 56 -3.71 18.05 -4.47
N LYS A 57 -2.39 18.23 -4.44
CA LYS A 57 -1.70 19.24 -5.24
C LYS A 57 -1.84 18.96 -6.74
N MET A 58 -1.75 17.69 -7.15
CA MET A 58 -1.98 17.31 -8.55
C MET A 58 -3.40 17.63 -9.00
N ILE A 59 -4.40 17.39 -8.16
CA ILE A 59 -5.80 17.74 -8.46
C ILE A 59 -5.98 19.26 -8.54
N GLU A 60 -5.39 20.02 -7.61
CA GLU A 60 -5.42 21.49 -7.63
C GLU A 60 -4.79 22.09 -8.91
N ASN A 61 -3.90 21.35 -9.57
CA ASN A 61 -3.32 21.71 -10.85
C ASN A 61 -4.06 21.07 -12.06
N GLU A 62 -5.31 20.66 -11.87
CA GLU A 62 -6.19 20.10 -12.92
C GLU A 62 -5.61 18.85 -13.62
N MET A 63 -4.76 18.08 -12.93
CA MET A 63 -4.11 16.91 -13.49
C MET A 63 -4.97 15.65 -13.42
N ASP A 64 -6.09 15.67 -12.71
CA ASP A 64 -7.08 14.58 -12.61
C ASP A 64 -7.75 14.27 -13.95
N GLY A 65 -7.83 15.25 -14.85
CA GLY A 65 -8.25 15.10 -16.24
C GLY A 65 -7.18 14.53 -17.19
N CYS A 66 -5.94 14.38 -16.75
CA CYS A 66 -4.82 13.93 -17.58
C CYS A 66 -4.51 12.44 -17.38
N ASP A 67 -4.01 11.80 -18.44
CA ASP A 67 -3.49 10.43 -18.34
C ASP A 67 -2.12 10.43 -17.66
N ILE A 68 -2.07 9.98 -16.42
CA ILE A 68 -0.86 9.96 -15.59
C ILE A 68 -0.58 8.57 -15.09
N SER A 69 0.69 8.15 -15.18
CA SER A 69 1.20 6.95 -14.54
C SER A 69 1.79 7.30 -13.18
N VAL A 70 1.24 6.73 -12.11
CA VAL A 70 1.76 6.89 -10.74
C VAL A 70 2.25 5.53 -10.25
N MET A 71 3.51 5.44 -9.86
CA MET A 71 4.10 4.25 -9.26
C MET A 71 4.46 4.53 -7.81
N ILE A 72 3.92 3.72 -6.89
CA ILE A 72 4.31 3.72 -5.48
C ILE A 72 5.34 2.62 -5.30
N VAL A 73 6.49 2.97 -4.75
CA VAL A 73 7.58 2.01 -4.47
C VAL A 73 7.72 1.85 -2.97
N THR A 74 7.58 0.61 -2.49
CA THR A 74 7.76 0.24 -1.08
C THR A 74 8.91 -0.74 -0.91
N HIS A 75 9.42 -0.83 0.31
CA HIS A 75 10.48 -1.78 0.69
C HIS A 75 9.90 -2.85 1.62
N SER A 76 9.92 -4.11 1.17
CA SER A 76 9.53 -5.29 1.97
C SER A 76 8.18 -5.18 2.70
N ALA A 77 7.20 -4.48 2.11
CA ALA A 77 5.89 -4.27 2.73
C ALA A 77 5.03 -5.55 2.77
N PHE A 78 5.36 -6.56 1.96
CA PHE A 78 4.60 -7.80 1.85
C PHE A 78 5.47 -9.05 2.02
N ASN A 79 4.89 -10.08 2.65
CA ASN A 79 5.43 -11.43 2.61
C ASN A 79 4.99 -12.11 1.29
N VAL A 80 5.87 -12.14 0.31
CA VAL A 80 5.60 -12.64 -1.04
C VAL A 80 6.01 -14.10 -1.18
N THR A 81 7.19 -14.45 -0.64
CA THR A 81 7.78 -15.80 -0.76
C THR A 81 7.40 -16.72 0.40
N GLY A 82 6.76 -16.19 1.43
CA GLY A 82 6.42 -16.91 2.67
C GLY A 82 7.48 -16.80 3.77
N CYS A 83 8.69 -16.33 3.43
CA CYS A 83 9.82 -16.19 4.36
C CYS A 83 10.41 -14.77 4.37
N ASP A 84 9.73 -13.79 3.77
CA ASP A 84 10.24 -12.44 3.68
C ASP A 84 10.24 -11.75 5.07
N SER A 85 11.27 -10.97 5.33
CA SER A 85 11.27 -10.05 6.46
C SER A 85 10.39 -8.84 6.11
N ILE A 86 9.29 -8.68 6.85
CA ILE A 86 8.32 -7.62 6.55
C ILE A 86 8.72 -6.31 7.23
N ASP A 87 8.76 -5.24 6.46
CA ASP A 87 8.75 -3.86 6.96
C ASP A 87 7.37 -3.25 6.65
N PRO A 88 6.48 -3.08 7.64
CA PRO A 88 5.14 -2.55 7.41
C PRO A 88 5.12 -1.05 7.12
N PHE A 89 6.28 -0.38 7.15
CA PHE A 89 6.38 1.04 6.92
C PHE A 89 5.91 1.41 5.51
N GLY A 90 5.02 2.39 5.41
CA GLY A 90 4.46 2.83 4.14
C GLY A 90 3.36 1.93 3.54
N SER A 91 2.94 0.87 4.23
CA SER A 91 1.80 0.04 3.78
C SER A 91 0.47 0.81 3.73
N ASP A 92 0.33 1.86 4.53
CA ASP A 92 -0.78 2.81 4.53
C ASP A 92 -0.88 3.61 3.22
N VAL A 93 0.27 3.98 2.63
CA VAL A 93 0.33 4.63 1.32
C VAL A 93 -0.27 3.74 0.23
N ILE A 94 -0.01 2.42 0.30
CA ILE A 94 -0.58 1.46 -0.65
C ILE A 94 -2.12 1.45 -0.57
N GLY A 95 -2.67 1.44 0.64
CA GLY A 95 -4.12 1.50 0.85
C GLY A 95 -4.74 2.76 0.23
N MET A 96 -4.09 3.90 0.46
CA MET A 96 -4.50 5.18 -0.12
C MET A 96 -4.38 5.18 -1.65
N ALA A 97 -3.27 4.72 -2.20
CA ALA A 97 -3.03 4.65 -3.64
C ALA A 97 -4.09 3.81 -4.36
N LEU A 98 -4.48 2.66 -3.77
CA LEU A 98 -5.55 1.81 -4.30
C LEU A 98 -6.92 2.48 -4.25
N SER A 99 -7.16 3.37 -3.29
CA SER A 99 -8.38 4.18 -3.22
C SER A 99 -8.38 5.27 -4.29
N VAL A 100 -7.30 6.02 -4.41
CA VAL A 100 -7.14 7.05 -5.46
C VAL A 100 -7.29 6.46 -6.86
N ARG A 101 -6.77 5.26 -7.09
CA ARG A 101 -6.92 4.54 -8.37
C ARG A 101 -8.39 4.30 -8.76
N LYS A 102 -9.27 4.13 -7.78
CA LYS A 102 -10.70 3.95 -8.03
C LYS A 102 -11.44 5.26 -8.27
N GLU A 103 -10.96 6.33 -7.64
CA GLU A 103 -11.58 7.66 -7.72
C GLU A 103 -11.17 8.40 -9.00
N ILE A 104 -9.90 8.28 -9.41
CA ILE A 104 -9.36 9.00 -10.57
C ILE A 104 -9.03 8.00 -11.67
N SER A 105 -9.97 7.79 -12.58
CA SER A 105 -9.90 6.75 -13.62
C SER A 105 -8.80 7.00 -14.67
N ASN A 106 -8.39 8.25 -14.86
CA ASN A 106 -7.33 8.64 -15.80
C ASN A 106 -5.92 8.35 -15.26
N TRP A 107 -5.82 8.06 -13.94
CA TRP A 107 -4.52 7.75 -13.36
C TRP A 107 -4.28 6.24 -13.32
N GLN A 108 -3.24 5.81 -13.99
CA GLN A 108 -2.76 4.45 -13.89
C GLN A 108 -1.86 4.31 -12.66
N ILE A 109 -2.43 3.87 -11.53
CA ILE A 109 -1.69 3.71 -10.27
C ILE A 109 -1.25 2.26 -10.11
N THR A 110 0.05 2.08 -9.86
CA THR A 110 0.71 0.78 -9.64
C THR A 110 1.54 0.85 -8.37
N CYS A 111 1.43 -0.15 -7.52
CA CYS A 111 2.30 -0.34 -6.35
C CYS A 111 3.32 -1.43 -6.65
N PHE A 112 4.57 -1.15 -6.36
CA PHE A 112 5.71 -2.03 -6.57
C PHE A 112 6.49 -2.18 -5.28
N ASP A 113 6.58 -3.40 -4.76
CA ASP A 113 7.27 -3.73 -3.53
C ASP A 113 8.56 -4.50 -3.82
N THR A 114 9.67 -4.10 -3.22
CA THR A 114 10.95 -4.75 -3.43
C THR A 114 11.72 -4.92 -2.12
N ASP A 115 12.50 -5.97 -1.99
CA ASP A 115 13.40 -6.19 -0.85
C ASP A 115 14.80 -5.61 -1.10
N THR A 116 15.11 -5.23 -2.35
CA THR A 116 16.40 -4.70 -2.75
C THR A 116 16.24 -3.65 -3.85
N PHE A 117 17.18 -2.69 -3.88
CA PHE A 117 17.27 -1.71 -4.96
C PHE A 117 18.54 -1.97 -5.78
N THR A 118 18.37 -2.66 -6.89
CA THR A 118 19.42 -3.00 -7.86
C THR A 118 19.06 -2.51 -9.26
N GLU A 119 19.97 -2.64 -10.21
CA GLU A 119 19.64 -2.37 -11.62
C GLU A 119 18.48 -3.26 -12.13
N ASP A 120 18.42 -4.52 -11.68
CA ASP A 120 17.35 -5.43 -12.08
C ASP A 120 16.00 -5.00 -11.51
N THR A 121 15.98 -4.45 -10.30
CA THR A 121 14.79 -3.81 -9.72
C THR A 121 14.29 -2.67 -10.60
N VAL A 122 15.18 -1.79 -11.02
CA VAL A 122 14.82 -0.66 -11.91
C VAL A 122 14.30 -1.16 -13.25
N ARG A 123 14.94 -2.17 -13.85
CA ARG A 123 14.47 -2.80 -15.09
C ARG A 123 13.07 -3.42 -14.94
N ALA A 124 12.81 -4.09 -13.80
CA ALA A 124 11.49 -4.64 -13.49
C ALA A 124 10.42 -3.55 -13.37
N MET A 125 10.73 -2.47 -12.66
CA MET A 125 9.83 -1.29 -12.55
C MET A 125 9.50 -0.70 -13.92
N GLU A 126 10.50 -0.51 -14.77
CA GLU A 126 10.31 0.02 -16.14
C GLU A 126 9.47 -0.92 -16.99
N ALA A 127 9.71 -2.24 -16.91
CA ALA A 127 8.93 -3.23 -17.63
C ALA A 127 7.47 -3.22 -17.19
N ILE A 128 7.19 -3.22 -15.89
CA ILE A 128 5.83 -3.14 -15.35
C ILE A 128 5.16 -1.85 -15.82
N ASN A 129 5.82 -0.72 -15.73
CA ASN A 129 5.26 0.56 -16.15
C ASN A 129 4.95 0.61 -17.65
N ARG A 130 5.70 -0.11 -18.48
CA ARG A 130 5.52 -0.17 -19.94
C ARG A 130 4.46 -1.16 -20.37
N TYR A 131 4.38 -2.31 -19.70
CA TYR A 131 3.59 -3.47 -20.15
C TYR A 131 2.39 -3.80 -19.24
N SER A 132 2.24 -3.12 -18.10
CA SER A 132 1.10 -3.32 -17.23
C SER A 132 -0.18 -2.88 -17.94
N SER A 133 -1.03 -3.85 -18.24
CA SER A 133 -2.34 -3.63 -18.87
C SER A 133 -3.42 -3.12 -17.90
N GLY A 134 -3.05 -2.67 -16.71
CA GLY A 134 -3.99 -2.21 -15.69
C GLY A 134 -4.75 -3.31 -14.94
N ALA A 135 -4.54 -4.60 -15.27
CA ALA A 135 -5.25 -5.72 -14.65
C ALA A 135 -4.87 -5.93 -13.17
N SER A 136 -3.64 -5.65 -12.78
CA SER A 136 -3.19 -5.67 -11.39
C SER A 136 -2.65 -4.31 -10.98
N ALA A 137 -2.85 -3.96 -9.71
CA ALA A 137 -2.27 -2.76 -9.13
C ALA A 137 -1.09 -3.05 -8.20
N LEU A 138 -0.85 -4.32 -7.86
CA LEU A 138 0.15 -4.72 -6.88
C LEU A 138 1.13 -5.73 -7.48
N TYR A 139 2.39 -5.33 -7.50
CA TYR A 139 3.52 -6.12 -7.94
C TYR A 139 4.57 -6.19 -6.84
N ALA A 140 5.36 -7.24 -6.85
CA ALA A 140 6.54 -7.32 -6.00
C ALA A 140 7.72 -7.90 -6.80
N PHE A 141 8.93 -7.55 -6.38
CA PHE A 141 10.17 -8.09 -6.94
C PHE A 141 10.98 -8.76 -5.82
N ARG A 142 11.27 -10.04 -5.99
CA ARG A 142 12.07 -10.85 -5.06
C ARG A 142 12.97 -11.80 -5.84
N ASN A 143 14.22 -11.91 -5.46
CA ASN A 143 15.15 -12.87 -6.03
C ASN A 143 15.25 -12.84 -7.57
N GLY A 144 15.14 -11.66 -8.20
CA GLY A 144 15.18 -11.53 -9.66
C GLY A 144 13.85 -11.80 -10.36
N GLU A 145 12.78 -12.12 -9.64
CA GLU A 145 11.46 -12.46 -10.21
C GLU A 145 10.40 -11.43 -9.85
N VAL A 146 9.45 -11.21 -10.78
CA VAL A 146 8.30 -10.33 -10.59
C VAL A 146 7.10 -11.17 -10.19
N TYR A 147 6.49 -10.82 -9.08
CA TYR A 147 5.26 -11.40 -8.54
C TYR A 147 4.09 -10.44 -8.74
N ILE A 148 2.91 -11.00 -8.97
CA ILE A 148 1.67 -10.25 -9.13
C ILE A 148 0.67 -10.75 -8.09
N ARG A 149 0.05 -9.83 -7.34
CA ARG A 149 -1.03 -10.19 -6.43
C ARG A 149 -2.29 -10.56 -7.22
N LYS A 150 -2.82 -11.74 -6.95
CA LYS A 150 -4.10 -12.23 -7.49
C LYS A 150 -5.07 -12.55 -6.34
N LEU A 151 -6.35 -12.45 -6.63
CA LEU A 151 -7.41 -12.99 -5.79
C LEU A 151 -7.87 -14.31 -6.40
N GLU A 152 -7.78 -15.38 -5.62
CA GLU A 152 -8.27 -16.70 -6.01
C GLU A 152 -9.45 -17.09 -5.13
N LYS A 153 -10.47 -17.68 -5.76
CA LYS A 153 -11.61 -18.24 -5.04
C LYS A 153 -11.13 -19.48 -4.29
N THR A 154 -11.33 -19.48 -2.98
CA THR A 154 -11.01 -20.62 -2.12
C THR A 154 -12.30 -21.14 -1.50
N ASP A 155 -12.45 -22.45 -1.40
CA ASP A 155 -13.53 -23.07 -0.65
C ASP A 155 -13.27 -22.88 0.85
N VAL A 156 -14.28 -22.36 1.56
CA VAL A 156 -14.18 -22.21 3.00
C VAL A 156 -14.30 -23.62 3.61
N PRO A 157 -13.32 -24.04 4.46
CA PRO A 157 -13.41 -25.33 5.12
C PRO A 157 -14.71 -25.47 5.91
N ASP A 158 -15.24 -26.68 5.97
CA ASP A 158 -16.49 -26.95 6.68
C ASP A 158 -16.37 -26.54 8.15
N LYS A 159 -17.42 -25.92 8.71
CA LYS A 159 -17.44 -25.32 10.05
C LYS A 159 -17.02 -26.28 11.18
N SER A 160 -17.09 -27.59 10.94
CA SER A 160 -16.72 -28.63 11.91
C SER A 160 -15.22 -28.74 12.21
N SER A 161 -14.35 -28.13 11.39
CA SER A 161 -12.89 -28.27 11.53
C SER A 161 -12.20 -27.07 12.20
N ILE A 162 -12.93 -25.98 12.48
CA ILE A 162 -12.35 -24.76 13.04
C ILE A 162 -13.20 -24.32 14.23
N ALA A 163 -12.90 -24.85 15.39
CA ALA A 163 -13.27 -24.20 16.66
C ALA A 163 -11.99 -23.59 17.25
N PRO A 164 -11.63 -22.33 16.86
CA PRO A 164 -10.43 -21.69 17.39
C PRO A 164 -10.57 -21.32 18.87
N PHE A 165 -11.77 -21.44 19.43
CA PHE A 165 -12.11 -21.07 20.81
C PHE A 165 -12.77 -22.27 21.54
N ASN A 166 -12.47 -22.39 22.82
CA ASN A 166 -13.11 -23.33 23.76
C ASN A 166 -13.75 -22.53 24.91
N GLU A 167 -14.42 -23.24 25.84
CA GLU A 167 -15.12 -22.62 26.98
C GLU A 167 -14.19 -21.80 27.90
N GLU A 168 -12.87 -22.01 27.84
CA GLU A 168 -11.87 -21.27 28.62
C GLU A 168 -11.27 -20.07 27.85
N SER A 169 -11.62 -19.92 26.60
CA SER A 169 -11.06 -18.87 25.76
C SER A 169 -11.63 -17.49 26.11
N VAL A 170 -10.75 -16.50 26.23
CA VAL A 170 -11.13 -15.08 26.39
C VAL A 170 -10.94 -14.37 25.06
N VAL A 171 -12.01 -13.82 24.53
CA VAL A 171 -12.00 -13.14 23.24
C VAL A 171 -12.22 -11.64 23.43
N LEU A 172 -11.30 -10.80 22.93
CA LEU A 172 -11.43 -9.37 22.90
C LEU A 172 -11.89 -8.93 21.50
N ILE A 173 -13.07 -8.30 21.42
CA ILE A 173 -13.61 -7.78 20.17
C ILE A 173 -13.60 -6.26 20.20
N ILE A 174 -12.72 -5.65 19.40
CA ILE A 174 -12.68 -4.20 19.22
C ILE A 174 -13.72 -3.82 18.16
N GLY A 175 -14.67 -2.92 18.52
CA GLY A 175 -15.81 -2.59 17.67
C GLY A 175 -17.00 -3.54 17.84
N GLY A 176 -17.07 -4.33 18.96
CA GLY A 176 -18.11 -5.31 19.23
C GLY A 176 -19.52 -4.74 19.48
N GLY A 177 -19.68 -3.41 19.58
CA GLY A 177 -20.97 -2.78 19.90
C GLY A 177 -21.94 -2.62 18.71
N SER A 178 -21.52 -2.83 17.47
CA SER A 178 -22.36 -2.69 16.28
C SER A 178 -21.83 -3.44 15.08
N GLY A 179 -22.67 -3.60 14.04
CA GLY A 179 -22.29 -4.18 12.75
C GLY A 179 -21.69 -5.58 12.86
N ILE A 180 -20.64 -5.85 12.11
CA ILE A 180 -19.98 -7.18 12.08
C ILE A 180 -19.43 -7.57 13.44
N GLY A 181 -18.88 -6.63 14.21
CA GLY A 181 -18.32 -6.91 15.54
C GLY A 181 -19.40 -7.42 16.52
N ALA A 182 -20.59 -6.82 16.51
CA ALA A 182 -21.72 -7.27 17.34
C ALA A 182 -22.19 -8.70 16.93
N LEU A 183 -22.27 -8.97 15.62
CA LEU A 183 -22.60 -10.30 15.12
C LEU A 183 -21.55 -11.34 15.50
N THR A 184 -20.28 -10.97 15.46
CA THR A 184 -19.19 -11.86 15.89
C THR A 184 -19.27 -12.16 17.38
N ALA A 185 -19.55 -11.14 18.22
CA ALA A 185 -19.71 -11.31 19.66
C ALA A 185 -20.88 -12.28 19.98
N ALA A 186 -22.04 -12.03 19.39
CA ALA A 186 -23.23 -12.88 19.60
C ALA A 186 -22.99 -14.34 19.19
N ASN A 187 -22.30 -14.59 18.06
CA ASN A 187 -21.98 -15.94 17.62
C ASN A 187 -20.86 -16.62 18.41
N SER A 188 -20.13 -15.88 19.24
CA SER A 188 -19.08 -16.46 20.12
C SER A 188 -19.65 -16.95 21.46
N ASP A 189 -20.81 -16.44 21.90
CA ASP A 189 -21.49 -16.86 23.13
C ASP A 189 -22.29 -18.18 22.98
N ASP A 190 -22.65 -18.56 21.75
CA ASP A 190 -23.46 -19.75 21.46
C ASP A 190 -22.65 -21.05 21.31
N ARG A 191 -21.37 -21.11 21.82
CA ARG A 191 -20.51 -22.27 21.64
C ARG A 191 -19.90 -22.76 22.96
#